data_3f9ebd5d91cc6b065a8196bdc1b81b51
#
_entry.id   3f9ebd5d91cc6b065a8196bdc1b81b51
#
_cell.length_a   1.000
_cell.length_b   1.000
_cell.length_c   1.000
_cell.angle_alpha   90.00
_cell.angle_beta   90.00
_cell.angle_gamma   90.00
#
_symmetry.space_group_name_H-M   'P 1'
#
loop_
_entity.id
_entity.type
_entity.pdbx_description
1 polymer ?
#
loop_
_entity_poly.entity_id
_entity_poly.type
_entity_poly.pdbx_seq_one_letter_code
_entity_poly.pdbx_strand_id
1 'polypeptide(L)'
;MPQTRFVLSKALEIGLKPILLINKIDKKDQRAEEVVDEVYELFLDLNANDEQLDFPILYGVAREGRVQYDLKTPSDNIDPLFDTILKHCDVYPDMDEEPLQMQVSALAYDEYIGRLGIGRLYSGVLKQGQQYIRCNQSGLNAKESLSKLFVYKGLSRTSVPEAHSGDIVVIAGMPDISIGDTICTADHVEPMEHIEIEEPTLSMNFHVNSSPCLLYTSPSPRDIS
;
A
#
# COMPACT_ATOMS: atom_id res chain seq x y z
N MET A 1 -20.51 -0.41 -8.31
CA MET A 1 -19.35 0.19 -9.00
C MET A 1 -18.35 -0.90 -9.35
N PRO A 2 -17.86 -1.00 -10.62
CA PRO A 2 -17.01 -2.14 -11.03
C PRO A 2 -15.69 -2.25 -10.25
N GLN A 3 -15.03 -1.11 -10.00
CA GLN A 3 -13.74 -1.08 -9.29
C GLN A 3 -13.85 -1.52 -7.82
N THR A 4 -14.89 -1.05 -7.10
CA THR A 4 -15.13 -1.46 -5.70
C THR A 4 -15.38 -2.96 -5.61
N ARG A 5 -16.16 -3.51 -6.55
CA ARG A 5 -16.45 -4.96 -6.63
C ARG A 5 -15.17 -5.76 -6.87
N PHE A 6 -14.32 -5.33 -7.79
CA PHE A 6 -13.04 -5.99 -8.10
C PHE A 6 -12.10 -6.00 -6.89
N VAL A 7 -11.88 -4.84 -6.25
CA VAL A 7 -10.98 -4.74 -5.10
C VAL A 7 -11.50 -5.56 -3.92
N LEU A 8 -12.81 -5.50 -3.65
CA LEU A 8 -13.42 -6.26 -2.56
C LEU A 8 -13.35 -7.77 -2.83
N SER A 9 -13.59 -8.24 -4.06
CA SER A 9 -13.43 -9.65 -4.43
C SER A 9 -12.02 -10.14 -4.11
N LYS A 10 -11.00 -9.38 -4.52
CA LYS A 10 -9.60 -9.73 -4.23
C LYS A 10 -9.28 -9.73 -2.73
N ALA A 11 -9.79 -8.77 -1.98
CA ALA A 11 -9.62 -8.71 -0.53
C ALA A 11 -10.24 -9.93 0.18
N LEU A 12 -11.44 -10.35 -0.25
CA LEU A 12 -12.11 -11.52 0.30
C LEU A 12 -11.41 -12.83 -0.08
N GLU A 13 -10.92 -12.95 -1.33
CA GLU A 13 -10.16 -14.13 -1.80
C GLU A 13 -8.89 -14.39 -0.97
N ILE A 14 -8.17 -13.33 -0.57
CA ILE A 14 -6.97 -13.43 0.28
C ILE A 14 -7.27 -13.45 1.78
N GLY A 15 -8.56 -13.50 2.17
CA GLY A 15 -8.98 -13.66 3.56
C GLY A 15 -8.84 -12.41 4.45
N LEU A 16 -8.84 -11.20 3.87
CA LEU A 16 -8.81 -9.99 4.68
C LEU A 16 -10.10 -9.81 5.47
N LYS A 17 -9.97 -9.31 6.71
CA LYS A 17 -11.09 -8.96 7.59
C LYS A 17 -11.58 -7.56 7.26
N PRO A 18 -12.82 -7.37 6.75
CA PRO A 18 -13.33 -6.05 6.39
C PRO A 18 -13.79 -5.25 7.61
N ILE A 19 -13.71 -3.92 7.49
CA ILE A 19 -14.34 -2.95 8.40
C ILE A 19 -15.13 -1.98 7.53
N LEU A 20 -16.42 -1.81 7.78
CA LEU A 20 -17.26 -0.87 7.04
C LEU A 20 -17.31 0.48 7.77
N LEU A 21 -16.83 1.54 7.13
CA LEU A 21 -16.97 2.91 7.62
C LEU A 21 -17.84 3.73 6.66
N ILE A 22 -19.04 4.06 7.10
CA ILE A 22 -19.97 4.91 6.35
C ILE A 22 -19.69 6.37 6.66
N ASN A 23 -19.15 7.06 5.67
CA ASN A 23 -18.74 8.45 5.81
C ASN A 23 -19.84 9.43 5.36
N LYS A 24 -19.73 10.68 5.80
CA LYS A 24 -20.64 11.80 5.45
C LYS A 24 -22.05 11.67 6.02
N ILE A 25 -22.19 11.13 7.21
CA ILE A 25 -23.49 11.03 7.91
C ILE A 25 -24.07 12.39 8.32
N ASP A 26 -23.29 13.47 8.19
CA ASP A 26 -23.71 14.87 8.39
C ASP A 26 -24.58 15.43 7.26
N LYS A 27 -24.67 14.72 6.13
CA LYS A 27 -25.45 15.18 4.98
C LYS A 27 -26.96 14.95 5.18
N LYS A 28 -27.77 15.88 4.67
CA LYS A 28 -29.25 15.80 4.77
C LYS A 28 -29.85 14.66 3.97
N ASP A 29 -29.16 14.23 2.92
CA ASP A 29 -29.52 13.18 1.99
C ASP A 29 -28.74 11.87 2.25
N GLN A 30 -28.20 11.71 3.47
CA GLN A 30 -27.51 10.50 3.87
C GLN A 30 -28.48 9.31 3.88
N ARG A 31 -28.01 8.14 3.44
CA ARG A 31 -28.74 6.89 3.36
C ARG A 31 -27.96 5.76 4.07
N ALA A 32 -27.47 6.04 5.29
CA ALA A 32 -26.53 5.15 5.96
C ALA A 32 -27.09 3.73 6.16
N GLU A 33 -28.36 3.59 6.55
CA GLU A 33 -28.99 2.27 6.74
C GLU A 33 -29.13 1.51 5.41
N GLU A 34 -29.60 2.18 4.36
CA GLU A 34 -29.72 1.57 3.03
C GLU A 34 -28.34 1.13 2.47
N VAL A 35 -27.29 1.91 2.73
CA VAL A 35 -25.91 1.57 2.30
C VAL A 35 -25.41 0.32 3.01
N VAL A 36 -25.77 0.09 4.27
CA VAL A 36 -25.45 -1.16 4.98
C VAL A 36 -26.05 -2.36 4.26
N ASP A 37 -27.32 -2.29 3.91
CA ASP A 37 -28.01 -3.36 3.19
C ASP A 37 -27.40 -3.60 1.80
N GLU A 38 -27.11 -2.53 1.05
CA GLU A 38 -26.43 -2.61 -0.25
C GLU A 38 -25.03 -3.27 -0.12
N VAL A 39 -24.30 -3.04 0.97
CA VAL A 39 -23.02 -3.67 1.23
C VAL A 39 -23.16 -5.14 1.55
N TYR A 40 -24.13 -5.55 2.39
CA TYR A 40 -24.39 -6.95 2.65
C TYR A 40 -24.77 -7.71 1.38
N GLU A 41 -25.62 -7.15 0.52
CA GLU A 41 -25.96 -7.73 -0.78
C GLU A 41 -24.69 -7.91 -1.65
N LEU A 42 -23.80 -6.91 -1.68
CA LEU A 42 -22.55 -7.00 -2.42
C LEU A 42 -21.62 -8.11 -1.90
N PHE A 43 -21.53 -8.28 -0.58
CA PHE A 43 -20.71 -9.35 0.03
C PHE A 43 -21.27 -10.73 -0.30
N LEU A 44 -22.59 -10.90 -0.23
CA LEU A 44 -23.27 -12.14 -0.64
C LEU A 44 -23.05 -12.46 -2.12
N ASP A 45 -23.13 -11.45 -2.99
CA ASP A 45 -22.84 -11.59 -4.42
C ASP A 45 -21.39 -12.01 -4.70
N LEU A 46 -20.45 -11.67 -3.81
CA LEU A 46 -19.03 -12.04 -3.90
C LEU A 46 -18.71 -13.35 -3.17
N ASN A 47 -19.73 -14.08 -2.68
CA ASN A 47 -19.59 -15.32 -1.93
C ASN A 47 -18.73 -15.19 -0.67
N ALA A 48 -18.86 -14.08 0.06
CA ALA A 48 -18.23 -13.91 1.36
C ALA A 48 -18.70 -14.99 2.33
N ASN A 49 -17.80 -15.49 3.17
CA ASN A 49 -18.12 -16.46 4.21
C ASN A 49 -18.71 -15.78 5.45
N ASP A 50 -19.21 -16.58 6.41
CA ASP A 50 -19.87 -16.08 7.62
C ASP A 50 -18.95 -15.16 8.46
N GLU A 51 -17.66 -15.46 8.54
CA GLU A 51 -16.68 -14.62 9.25
C GLU A 51 -16.47 -13.28 8.56
N GLN A 52 -16.49 -13.26 7.24
CA GLN A 52 -16.37 -12.04 6.43
C GLN A 52 -17.65 -11.20 6.42
N LEU A 53 -18.80 -11.80 6.72
CA LEU A 53 -20.08 -11.11 6.88
C LEU A 53 -20.25 -10.50 8.28
N ASP A 54 -19.50 -10.97 9.28
CA ASP A 54 -19.49 -10.43 10.64
C ASP A 54 -18.47 -9.28 10.77
N PHE A 55 -18.59 -8.28 9.92
CA PHE A 55 -17.72 -7.11 9.95
C PHE A 55 -18.29 -5.98 10.82
N PRO A 56 -17.44 -5.25 11.54
CA PRO A 56 -17.87 -4.08 12.30
C PRO A 56 -18.28 -2.93 11.36
N ILE A 57 -19.38 -2.26 11.76
CA ILE A 57 -19.92 -1.11 11.03
C ILE A 57 -19.70 0.14 11.86
N LEU A 58 -19.14 1.16 11.25
CA LEU A 58 -18.86 2.46 11.83
C LEU A 58 -19.47 3.57 10.98
N TYR A 59 -19.80 4.67 11.63
CA TYR A 59 -20.38 5.84 10.99
C TYR A 59 -19.50 7.05 11.27
N GLY A 60 -19.26 7.91 10.27
CA GLY A 60 -18.33 9.00 10.51
C GLY A 60 -18.53 10.24 9.65
N VAL A 61 -17.87 11.31 10.09
CA VAL A 61 -17.68 12.56 9.36
C VAL A 61 -16.18 12.81 9.29
N ALA A 62 -15.53 12.25 8.29
CA ALA A 62 -14.07 12.29 8.15
C ALA A 62 -13.51 13.72 8.15
N ARG A 63 -14.25 14.70 7.58
CA ARG A 63 -13.85 16.11 7.58
C ARG A 63 -13.73 16.69 8.99
N GLU A 64 -14.53 16.21 9.94
CA GLU A 64 -14.57 16.65 11.32
C GLU A 64 -13.72 15.76 12.24
N GLY A 65 -13.13 14.68 11.69
CA GLY A 65 -12.30 13.75 12.45
C GLY A 65 -13.08 12.96 13.51
N ARG A 66 -14.36 12.70 13.29
CA ARG A 66 -15.21 11.96 14.25
C ARG A 66 -15.80 10.70 13.62
N VAL A 67 -15.84 9.65 14.44
CA VAL A 67 -16.40 8.34 14.10
C VAL A 67 -17.19 7.81 15.30
N GLN A 68 -18.28 7.13 15.05
CA GLN A 68 -19.20 6.58 16.07
C GLN A 68 -19.64 5.16 15.71
N TYR A 69 -20.04 4.40 16.70
CA TYR A 69 -20.50 3.01 16.52
C TYR A 69 -21.93 2.91 16.03
N ASP A 70 -22.77 3.89 16.29
CA ASP A 70 -24.18 3.94 15.86
C ASP A 70 -24.58 5.37 15.47
N LEU A 71 -25.71 5.52 14.78
CA LEU A 71 -26.19 6.82 14.33
C LEU A 71 -26.80 7.69 15.45
N LYS A 72 -27.05 7.13 16.63
CA LYS A 72 -27.76 7.81 17.74
C LYS A 72 -26.80 8.40 18.76
N THR A 73 -25.62 7.79 18.92
CA THR A 73 -24.65 8.18 19.95
C THR A 73 -23.48 8.88 19.27
N PRO A 74 -23.49 10.23 19.17
CA PRO A 74 -22.41 10.97 18.53
C PRO A 74 -21.11 10.83 19.33
N SER A 75 -19.99 10.76 18.60
CA SER A 75 -18.63 10.83 19.12
C SER A 75 -17.95 12.11 18.62
N ASP A 76 -17.04 12.65 19.43
CA ASP A 76 -16.31 13.88 19.12
C ASP A 76 -14.90 13.62 18.56
N ASN A 77 -14.51 12.35 18.42
CA ASN A 77 -13.17 11.95 17.99
C ASN A 77 -13.19 10.73 17.05
N ILE A 78 -12.02 10.29 16.63
CA ILE A 78 -11.81 9.15 15.74
C ILE A 78 -11.48 7.85 16.48
N ASP A 79 -11.38 7.88 17.81
CA ASP A 79 -10.96 6.75 18.64
C ASP A 79 -11.80 5.47 18.38
N PRO A 80 -13.14 5.54 18.15
CA PRO A 80 -13.92 4.34 17.82
C PRO A 80 -13.40 3.55 16.60
N LEU A 81 -12.82 4.25 15.61
CA LEU A 81 -12.20 3.58 14.46
C LEU A 81 -10.91 2.86 14.86
N PHE A 82 -10.04 3.54 15.63
CA PHE A 82 -8.79 2.93 16.08
C PHE A 82 -9.03 1.75 17.02
N ASP A 83 -9.97 1.87 17.95
CA ASP A 83 -10.37 0.79 18.84
C ASP A 83 -10.90 -0.42 18.06
N THR A 84 -11.66 -0.16 16.99
CA THR A 84 -12.18 -1.22 16.12
C THR A 84 -11.06 -1.91 15.36
N ILE A 85 -10.12 -1.15 14.79
CA ILE A 85 -8.95 -1.70 14.10
C ILE A 85 -8.13 -2.58 15.05
N LEU A 86 -7.83 -2.08 16.27
CA LEU A 86 -7.05 -2.82 17.26
C LEU A 86 -7.72 -4.11 17.74
N LYS A 87 -9.06 -4.16 17.74
CA LYS A 87 -9.83 -5.34 18.15
C LYS A 87 -10.07 -6.34 17.02
N HIS A 88 -10.25 -5.84 15.79
CA HIS A 88 -10.69 -6.63 14.67
C HIS A 88 -9.54 -7.13 13.79
N CYS A 89 -8.46 -6.36 13.69
CA CYS A 89 -7.29 -6.73 12.91
C CYS A 89 -6.27 -7.45 13.78
N ASP A 90 -5.75 -8.57 13.31
CA ASP A 90 -4.69 -9.30 14.00
C ASP A 90 -3.39 -8.50 13.96
N VAL A 91 -2.64 -8.55 15.06
CA VAL A 91 -1.30 -7.98 15.14
C VAL A 91 -0.35 -8.88 14.34
N TYR A 92 0.51 -8.28 13.53
CA TYR A 92 1.54 -9.03 12.83
C TYR A 92 2.49 -9.69 13.85
N PRO A 93 2.77 -10.99 13.71
CA PRO A 93 3.66 -11.67 14.65
C PRO A 93 5.07 -11.06 14.59
N ASP A 94 5.75 -11.03 15.73
CA ASP A 94 7.16 -10.70 15.79
C ASP A 94 7.98 -11.86 15.19
N MET A 95 8.66 -11.60 14.09
CA MET A 95 9.48 -12.55 13.34
C MET A 95 10.92 -12.03 13.15
N ASP A 96 11.41 -11.19 14.06
CA ASP A 96 12.74 -10.59 13.97
C ASP A 96 13.88 -11.60 14.08
N GLU A 97 13.66 -12.71 14.78
CA GLU A 97 14.65 -13.80 14.94
C GLU A 97 14.69 -14.76 13.74
N GLU A 98 13.69 -14.68 12.86
CA GLU A 98 13.63 -15.52 11.66
C GLU A 98 14.58 -15.01 10.55
N PRO A 99 14.91 -15.85 9.56
CA PRO A 99 15.70 -15.41 8.41
C PRO A 99 15.06 -14.21 7.68
N LEU A 100 15.90 -13.27 7.25
CA LEU A 100 15.44 -12.06 6.59
C LEU A 100 14.73 -12.37 5.28
N GLN A 101 13.51 -11.89 5.14
CA GLN A 101 12.76 -11.87 3.90
C GLN A 101 12.02 -10.53 3.75
N MET A 102 12.38 -9.76 2.73
CA MET A 102 11.70 -8.55 2.30
C MET A 102 11.33 -8.67 0.84
N GLN A 103 10.09 -8.42 0.48
CA GLN A 103 9.66 -8.39 -0.92
C GLN A 103 9.40 -6.98 -1.39
N VAL A 104 9.91 -6.66 -2.58
CA VAL A 104 9.71 -5.37 -3.24
C VAL A 104 8.37 -5.37 -3.97
N SER A 105 7.46 -4.52 -3.53
CA SER A 105 6.10 -4.39 -4.09
C SER A 105 5.92 -3.13 -4.96
N ALA A 106 6.77 -2.13 -4.80
CA ALA A 106 6.73 -0.90 -5.59
C ALA A 106 8.12 -0.31 -5.79
N LEU A 107 8.27 0.53 -6.80
CA LEU A 107 9.49 1.26 -7.11
C LEU A 107 9.25 2.76 -7.02
N ALA A 108 10.26 3.49 -6.58
CA ALA A 108 10.32 4.93 -6.66
C ALA A 108 11.67 5.37 -7.20
N TYR A 109 11.81 6.65 -7.48
CA TYR A 109 13.06 7.25 -7.92
C TYR A 109 13.30 8.54 -7.15
N ASP A 110 14.54 8.73 -6.74
CA ASP A 110 15.01 9.94 -6.06
C ASP A 110 16.20 10.50 -6.86
N GLU A 111 16.20 11.79 -7.14
CA GLU A 111 17.22 12.42 -8.01
C GLU A 111 18.64 12.30 -7.46
N TYR A 112 18.80 12.19 -6.14
CA TYR A 112 20.11 12.12 -5.47
C TYR A 112 20.53 10.71 -5.10
N ILE A 113 19.57 9.83 -4.81
CA ILE A 113 19.82 8.48 -4.29
C ILE A 113 19.65 7.44 -5.40
N GLY A 114 18.88 7.77 -6.44
CA GLY A 114 18.57 6.89 -7.56
C GLY A 114 17.32 6.01 -7.31
N ARG A 115 17.36 4.77 -7.78
CA ARG A 115 16.25 3.85 -7.73
C ARG A 115 16.01 3.36 -6.30
N LEU A 116 14.76 3.34 -5.89
CA LEU A 116 14.31 2.93 -4.57
C LEU A 116 13.35 1.74 -4.70
N GLY A 117 13.58 0.72 -3.87
CA GLY A 117 12.63 -0.37 -3.68
C GLY A 117 11.76 -0.12 -2.45
N ILE A 118 10.46 -0.25 -2.60
CA ILE A 118 9.49 -0.14 -1.51
C ILE A 118 8.87 -1.52 -1.31
N GLY A 119 8.84 -2.00 -0.08
CA GLY A 119 8.29 -3.32 0.20
C GLY A 119 8.05 -3.55 1.67
N ARG A 120 7.49 -4.72 1.97
CA ARG A 120 7.26 -5.16 3.33
C ARG A 120 8.40 -6.08 3.77
N LEU A 121 8.86 -5.86 4.99
CA LEU A 121 9.75 -6.78 5.69
C LEU A 121 8.90 -7.86 6.37
N TYR A 122 8.96 -9.09 5.86
CA TYR A 122 8.14 -10.19 6.36
C TYR A 122 8.78 -10.87 7.56
N SER A 123 10.10 -10.98 7.57
CA SER A 123 10.83 -11.58 8.69
C SER A 123 12.25 -11.05 8.77
N GLY A 124 12.88 -11.20 9.92
CA GLY A 124 14.22 -10.74 10.22
C GLY A 124 14.33 -9.23 10.42
N VAL A 125 15.56 -8.77 10.59
CA VAL A 125 15.90 -7.37 10.81
C VAL A 125 16.78 -6.86 9.67
N LEU A 126 16.34 -5.78 9.02
CA LEU A 126 17.06 -5.14 7.93
C LEU A 126 17.92 -4.00 8.48
N LYS A 127 19.23 -3.98 8.21
CA LYS A 127 20.18 -2.97 8.73
C LYS A 127 20.85 -2.20 7.60
N GLN A 128 20.91 -0.88 7.74
CA GLN A 128 21.61 -0.01 6.80
C GLN A 128 23.11 -0.33 6.77
N GLY A 129 23.72 -0.27 5.58
CA GLY A 129 25.16 -0.48 5.37
C GLY A 129 25.58 -1.95 5.30
N GLN A 130 24.67 -2.89 5.44
CA GLN A 130 24.96 -4.32 5.30
C GLN A 130 24.80 -4.80 3.84
N GLN A 131 25.35 -5.97 3.56
CA GLN A 131 25.22 -6.67 2.29
C GLN A 131 24.13 -7.72 2.37
N TYR A 132 23.29 -7.75 1.35
CA TYR A 132 22.17 -8.69 1.21
C TYR A 132 22.20 -9.36 -0.16
N ILE A 133 21.45 -10.42 -0.30
CA ILE A 133 21.22 -11.09 -1.57
C ILE A 133 19.86 -10.63 -2.11
N ARG A 134 19.87 -10.07 -3.31
CA ARG A 134 18.67 -9.85 -4.09
C ARG A 134 18.41 -11.07 -4.95
N CYS A 135 17.31 -11.73 -4.76
CA CYS A 135 16.92 -12.94 -5.50
C CYS A 135 15.50 -12.84 -6.05
N ASN A 136 15.21 -13.69 -7.03
CA ASN A 136 13.85 -13.86 -7.55
C ASN A 136 13.65 -15.30 -8.07
N GLN A 137 12.42 -15.63 -8.42
CA GLN A 137 12.07 -16.98 -8.93
C GLN A 137 12.71 -17.30 -10.28
N SER A 138 13.15 -16.29 -11.05
CA SER A 138 13.87 -16.49 -12.32
C SER A 138 15.33 -16.95 -12.15
N GLY A 139 15.78 -17.16 -10.89
CA GLY A 139 17.12 -17.62 -10.58
C GLY A 139 18.16 -16.51 -10.41
N LEU A 140 17.74 -15.25 -10.35
CA LEU A 140 18.63 -14.15 -10.01
C LEU A 140 19.14 -14.32 -8.57
N ASN A 141 20.47 -14.17 -8.37
CA ASN A 141 21.10 -14.07 -7.07
C ASN A 141 22.23 -13.04 -7.17
N ALA A 142 21.96 -11.83 -6.76
CA ALA A 142 22.91 -10.71 -6.79
C ALA A 142 23.23 -10.24 -5.38
N LYS A 143 24.53 -10.15 -5.05
CA LYS A 143 24.98 -9.60 -3.77
C LYS A 143 25.09 -8.09 -3.89
N GLU A 144 24.30 -7.38 -3.12
CA GLU A 144 24.18 -5.94 -3.17
C GLU A 144 24.25 -5.31 -1.77
N SER A 145 24.60 -4.03 -1.70
CA SER A 145 24.73 -3.30 -0.43
C SER A 145 23.56 -2.35 -0.23
N LEU A 146 22.95 -2.42 0.95
CA LEU A 146 21.91 -1.50 1.36
C LEU A 146 22.51 -0.15 1.80
N SER A 147 22.50 0.83 0.93
CA SER A 147 23.12 2.14 1.19
C SER A 147 22.26 3.03 2.10
N LYS A 148 20.95 3.01 1.92
CA LYS A 148 19.97 3.77 2.70
C LYS A 148 18.76 2.93 3.03
N LEU A 149 18.23 3.15 4.24
CA LEU A 149 17.02 2.53 4.76
C LEU A 149 16.10 3.61 5.31
N PHE A 150 14.84 3.58 4.93
CA PHE A 150 13.82 4.50 5.41
C PHE A 150 12.57 3.72 5.81
N VAL A 151 11.85 4.28 6.79
CA VAL A 151 10.47 3.90 7.13
C VAL A 151 9.55 5.09 6.97
N TYR A 152 8.27 4.85 6.78
CA TYR A 152 7.27 5.92 6.76
C TYR A 152 6.85 6.29 8.17
N LYS A 153 6.94 7.58 8.51
CA LYS A 153 6.32 8.17 9.72
C LYS A 153 5.30 9.21 9.26
N GLY A 154 4.03 8.82 9.28
CA GLY A 154 2.97 9.57 8.62
C GLY A 154 3.20 9.61 7.10
N LEU A 155 3.27 10.81 6.52
CA LEU A 155 3.51 11.01 5.08
C LEU A 155 4.99 11.16 4.70
N SER A 156 5.89 11.24 5.69
CA SER A 156 7.30 11.50 5.47
C SER A 156 8.15 10.24 5.58
N ARG A 157 9.16 10.14 4.71
CA ARG A 157 10.20 9.12 4.81
C ARG A 157 11.23 9.53 5.85
N THR A 158 11.50 8.68 6.83
CA THR A 158 12.50 8.89 7.87
C THR A 158 13.60 7.87 7.74
N SER A 159 14.86 8.31 7.67
CA SER A 159 16.00 7.38 7.66
C SER A 159 16.15 6.72 9.03
N VAL A 160 16.34 5.40 9.01
CA VAL A 160 16.54 4.58 10.21
C VAL A 160 17.76 3.69 10.05
N PRO A 161 18.47 3.33 11.14
CA PRO A 161 19.59 2.42 11.07
C PRO A 161 19.16 0.98 10.84
N GLU A 162 17.99 0.60 11.34
CA GLU A 162 17.40 -0.74 11.22
C GLU A 162 15.87 -0.68 11.14
N ALA A 163 15.27 -1.73 10.58
CA ALA A 163 13.83 -1.94 10.47
C ALA A 163 13.51 -3.39 10.83
N HIS A 164 12.29 -3.62 11.34
CA HIS A 164 11.84 -4.86 11.95
C HIS A 164 10.74 -5.54 11.14
N SER A 165 10.50 -6.81 11.42
CA SER A 165 9.45 -7.60 10.79
C SER A 165 8.09 -6.88 10.88
N GLY A 166 7.34 -6.88 9.77
CA GLY A 166 6.07 -6.15 9.64
C GLY A 166 6.18 -4.73 9.09
N ASP A 167 7.36 -4.09 9.15
CA ASP A 167 7.56 -2.74 8.64
C ASP A 167 7.43 -2.65 7.12
N ILE A 168 6.90 -1.51 6.66
CA ILE A 168 7.00 -1.10 5.25
C ILE A 168 8.21 -0.20 5.11
N VAL A 169 9.20 -0.69 4.36
CA VAL A 169 10.50 -0.06 4.23
C VAL A 169 10.75 0.45 2.81
N VAL A 170 11.62 1.46 2.73
CA VAL A 170 12.17 1.97 1.47
C VAL A 170 13.67 1.75 1.48
N ILE A 171 14.17 1.03 0.51
CA ILE A 171 15.58 0.66 0.40
C ILE A 171 16.23 1.29 -0.82
N ALA A 172 17.52 1.61 -0.69
CA ALA A 172 18.35 2.14 -1.77
C ALA A 172 19.74 1.48 -1.77
N GLY A 173 20.41 1.56 -2.92
CA GLY A 173 21.73 0.97 -3.13
C GLY A 173 21.71 -0.26 -4.03
N MET A 174 20.55 -0.58 -4.59
CA MET A 174 20.34 -1.69 -5.53
C MET A 174 19.79 -1.14 -6.85
N PRO A 175 20.67 -0.78 -7.81
CA PRO A 175 20.28 -0.04 -9.02
C PRO A 175 19.32 -0.81 -9.94
N ASP A 176 19.43 -2.13 -9.95
CA ASP A 176 18.63 -3.01 -10.82
C ASP A 176 17.44 -3.64 -10.11
N ILE A 177 17.07 -3.13 -8.92
CA ILE A 177 15.95 -3.65 -8.14
C ILE A 177 14.64 -3.58 -8.92
N SER A 178 13.85 -4.64 -8.86
CA SER A 178 12.58 -4.79 -9.59
C SER A 178 11.45 -5.20 -8.65
N ILE A 179 10.20 -4.97 -9.09
CA ILE A 179 9.03 -5.45 -8.36
C ILE A 179 9.03 -6.97 -8.37
N GLY A 180 8.73 -7.58 -7.21
CA GLY A 180 8.77 -9.02 -7.01
C GLY A 180 10.14 -9.55 -6.56
N ASP A 181 11.20 -8.74 -6.61
CA ASP A 181 12.48 -9.15 -6.05
C ASP A 181 12.38 -9.35 -4.53
N THR A 182 13.08 -10.36 -4.04
CA THR A 182 13.20 -10.66 -2.62
C THR A 182 14.59 -10.31 -2.13
N ILE A 183 14.68 -9.67 -0.98
CA ILE A 183 15.94 -9.36 -0.29
C ILE A 183 16.09 -10.32 0.88
N CYS A 184 17.21 -11.05 0.90
CA CYS A 184 17.52 -12.08 1.89
C CYS A 184 18.93 -11.90 2.45
N THR A 185 19.23 -12.62 3.54
CA THR A 185 20.62 -12.83 3.99
C THR A 185 21.32 -13.89 3.13
N ALA A 186 22.65 -13.87 3.12
CA ALA A 186 23.44 -14.85 2.36
C ALA A 186 23.30 -16.30 2.88
N ASP A 187 22.96 -16.45 4.15
CA ASP A 187 22.82 -17.74 4.81
C ASP A 187 21.48 -18.43 4.49
N HIS A 188 20.48 -17.64 4.10
CA HIS A 188 19.15 -18.14 3.75
C HIS A 188 18.59 -17.40 2.54
N VAL A 189 18.83 -17.96 1.35
CA VAL A 189 18.38 -17.37 0.08
C VAL A 189 17.15 -18.11 -0.40
N GLU A 190 15.99 -17.54 -0.15
CA GLU A 190 14.70 -18.10 -0.52
C GLU A 190 13.83 -17.02 -1.17
N PRO A 191 13.64 -17.08 -2.51
CA PRO A 191 12.80 -16.12 -3.20
C PRO A 191 11.33 -16.33 -2.82
N MET A 192 10.66 -15.24 -2.48
CA MET A 192 9.23 -15.23 -2.22
C MET A 192 8.43 -15.44 -3.51
N GLU A 193 7.14 -15.74 -3.35
CA GLU A 193 6.23 -15.92 -4.46
C GLU A 193 6.20 -14.67 -5.35
N HIS A 194 6.17 -14.89 -6.67
CA HIS A 194 6.22 -13.79 -7.63
C HIS A 194 4.94 -12.93 -7.57
N ILE A 195 5.12 -11.60 -7.54
CA ILE A 195 3.99 -10.69 -7.70
C ILE A 195 3.65 -10.64 -9.20
N GLU A 196 2.53 -11.22 -9.58
CA GLU A 196 2.02 -11.11 -10.95
C GLU A 196 1.64 -9.66 -11.24
N ILE A 197 2.33 -9.07 -12.20
CA ILE A 197 2.00 -7.75 -12.74
C ILE A 197 1.34 -7.98 -14.08
N GLU A 198 0.11 -7.49 -14.25
CA GLU A 198 -0.57 -7.52 -15.54
C GLU A 198 0.26 -6.77 -16.59
N GLU A 199 0.39 -7.37 -17.77
CA GLU A 199 1.08 -6.72 -18.90
C GLU A 199 0.34 -5.44 -19.31
N PRO A 200 1.07 -4.37 -19.71
CA PRO A 200 0.44 -3.16 -20.21
C PRO A 200 -0.44 -3.45 -21.43
N THR A 201 -1.71 -3.14 -21.35
CA THR A 201 -2.67 -3.30 -22.44
C THR A 201 -2.59 -2.21 -23.49
N LEU A 202 -1.93 -1.10 -23.18
CA LEU A 202 -1.78 0.07 -24.06
C LEU A 202 -0.36 0.60 -24.00
N SER A 203 0.22 0.92 -25.15
CA SER A 203 1.43 1.72 -25.27
C SER A 203 1.12 3.08 -25.89
N MET A 204 1.65 4.15 -25.29
CA MET A 204 1.54 5.51 -25.84
C MET A 204 2.93 6.08 -26.10
N ASN A 205 3.11 6.64 -27.28
CA ASN A 205 4.33 7.37 -27.63
C ASN A 205 4.09 8.87 -27.39
N PHE A 206 4.88 9.47 -26.52
CA PHE A 206 4.91 10.91 -26.32
C PHE A 206 5.96 11.54 -27.22
N HIS A 207 5.52 12.34 -28.17
CA HIS A 207 6.42 13.11 -29.01
C HIS A 207 6.29 14.61 -28.71
N VAL A 208 7.40 15.33 -28.80
CA VAL A 208 7.34 16.80 -28.75
C VAL A 208 6.53 17.25 -29.96
N ASN A 209 5.51 18.09 -29.74
CA ASN A 209 4.72 18.63 -30.83
C ASN A 209 5.59 19.67 -31.58
N SER A 210 6.09 19.26 -32.72
CA SER A 210 6.89 20.11 -33.62
C SER A 210 6.04 20.81 -34.69
N SER A 211 4.69 20.82 -34.55
CA SER A 211 3.81 21.47 -35.49
C SER A 211 4.05 22.98 -35.51
N PRO A 212 4.33 23.59 -36.67
CA PRO A 212 4.60 25.03 -36.77
C PRO A 212 3.51 25.93 -36.21
N CYS A 213 2.26 25.47 -36.24
CA CYS A 213 1.10 26.22 -35.74
C CYS A 213 1.08 26.40 -34.20
N LEU A 214 1.72 25.51 -33.43
CA LEU A 214 1.72 25.59 -31.97
C LEU A 214 2.98 26.27 -31.41
N LEU A 215 4.05 26.35 -32.19
CA LEU A 215 5.26 27.08 -31.80
C LEU A 215 5.02 28.60 -31.70
N TYR A 216 3.98 29.13 -32.37
CA TYR A 216 3.65 30.53 -32.36
C TYR A 216 2.46 30.95 -31.48
N THR A 217 1.76 29.97 -30.86
CA THR A 217 0.56 30.26 -30.06
C THR A 217 0.76 30.09 -28.55
N SER A 218 1.88 29.55 -28.14
CA SER A 218 2.23 29.45 -26.72
C SER A 218 3.21 30.60 -26.36
N PRO A 219 2.78 31.60 -25.58
CA PRO A 219 3.71 32.63 -25.10
C PRO A 219 4.79 31.95 -24.26
N SER A 220 6.04 32.20 -24.60
CA SER A 220 7.16 31.75 -23.78
C SER A 220 7.04 32.36 -22.38
N PRO A 221 7.37 31.66 -21.29
CA PRO A 221 7.42 32.24 -19.96
C PRO A 221 8.36 33.45 -19.83
N ARG A 222 9.16 33.75 -20.88
CA ARG A 222 10.03 34.93 -20.97
C ARG A 222 9.35 36.14 -21.57
N ASP A 223 8.16 35.99 -22.16
CA ASP A 223 7.43 37.08 -22.80
C ASP A 223 6.39 37.74 -21.87
N ILE A 224 6.36 37.33 -20.61
CA ILE A 224 5.56 37.89 -19.52
C ILE A 224 6.53 38.64 -18.60
N SER A 225 6.94 39.83 -19.03
CA SER A 225 7.63 40.82 -18.18
C SER A 225 6.81 42.13 -18.19
#